data_0cdc2186a6b32fc83c35417eee16d340
#
_entry.id   0cdc2186a6b32fc83c35417eee16d340
#
_cell.length_a   1.000
_cell.length_b   1.000
_cell.length_c   1.000
_cell.angle_alpha   90.00
_cell.angle_beta   90.00
_cell.angle_gamma   90.00
#
_symmetry.space_group_name_H-M   'P 1'
#
loop_
_entity.id
_entity.type
_entity.pdbx_description
1 polymer ?
#
loop_
_entity_poly.entity_id
_entity_poly.type
_entity_poly.pdbx_seq_one_letter_code
_entity_poly.pdbx_strand_id
1 'polypeptide(L)'
;MKKWKKITLISGITLILSGAVIGYIGQVSGGLDGILQENRGQVRHVEKKLDQFDQIDLEGNYYDISVKTTTDKEASISYYTSKKAKVDYKVADKKLSLKQSTKGIGVVHFFNLSLLAQLADHKSEDLNTIVISLPKGQSLSSIKSRLNIRGLKLDGLTVKQLDADVNIGSLSIKNSRIEAGRADINTGAAEISNSQLSNLTMINDTGSIDLDNVILTSSNISLSTGSLYGEDLTFKKTNKISADTGSIDLSLKDYHLTVSS
;
A
#
# COMPACT_ATOMS: atom_id res chain seq x y z
N MET A 1 -24.83 -2.16 -42.59
CA MET A 1 -24.17 -1.36 -41.49
C MET A 1 -24.40 0.12 -41.74
N LYS A 2 -24.92 0.88 -40.72
CA LYS A 2 -25.12 2.34 -40.82
C LYS A 2 -23.78 3.03 -41.07
N LYS A 3 -23.75 4.06 -41.92
CA LYS A 3 -22.53 4.81 -42.34
C LYS A 3 -21.63 5.19 -41.14
N TRP A 4 -22.21 5.56 -40.02
CA TRP A 4 -21.51 5.88 -38.77
C TRP A 4 -20.68 4.74 -38.22
N LYS A 5 -21.20 3.49 -38.21
CA LYS A 5 -20.43 2.31 -37.73
C LYS A 5 -19.22 1.99 -38.62
N LYS A 6 -19.29 2.31 -39.94
CA LYS A 6 -18.13 2.17 -40.84
C LYS A 6 -17.07 3.22 -40.56
N ILE A 7 -17.46 4.47 -40.29
CA ILE A 7 -16.54 5.55 -39.96
C ILE A 7 -15.81 5.28 -38.66
N THR A 8 -16.52 4.85 -37.60
CA THR A 8 -15.92 4.52 -36.30
C THR A 8 -14.97 3.32 -36.41
N LEU A 9 -15.33 2.32 -37.20
CA LEU A 9 -14.46 1.15 -37.43
C LEU A 9 -13.18 1.52 -38.18
N ILE A 10 -13.31 2.34 -39.25
CA ILE A 10 -12.15 2.79 -40.03
C ILE A 10 -11.23 3.67 -39.20
N SER A 11 -11.77 4.63 -38.43
CA SER A 11 -10.96 5.48 -37.54
C SER A 11 -10.26 4.66 -36.43
N GLY A 12 -10.92 3.65 -35.87
CA GLY A 12 -10.30 2.75 -34.88
C GLY A 12 -9.14 1.95 -35.46
N ILE A 13 -9.32 1.39 -36.66
CA ILE A 13 -8.26 0.64 -37.36
C ILE A 13 -7.09 1.57 -37.72
N THR A 14 -7.37 2.78 -38.18
CA THR A 14 -6.33 3.77 -38.52
C THR A 14 -5.50 4.16 -37.29
N LEU A 15 -6.15 4.38 -36.14
CA LEU A 15 -5.47 4.66 -34.89
C LEU A 15 -4.59 3.48 -34.40
N ILE A 16 -5.05 2.26 -34.54
CA ILE A 16 -4.27 1.05 -34.20
C ILE A 16 -3.06 0.91 -35.11
N LEU A 17 -3.25 1.10 -36.43
CA LEU A 17 -2.15 1.00 -37.39
C LEU A 17 -1.11 2.11 -37.22
N SER A 18 -1.55 3.35 -36.98
CA SER A 18 -0.64 4.46 -36.71
C SER A 18 0.12 4.28 -35.40
N GLY A 19 -0.54 3.80 -34.34
CA GLY A 19 0.09 3.45 -33.06
C GLY A 19 1.14 2.32 -33.21
N ALA A 20 0.84 1.29 -34.00
CA ALA A 20 1.77 0.20 -34.29
C ALA A 20 3.00 0.66 -35.10
N VAL A 21 2.82 1.56 -36.05
CA VAL A 21 3.93 2.14 -36.85
C VAL A 21 4.82 3.02 -35.99
N ILE A 22 4.24 3.88 -35.14
CA ILE A 22 5.00 4.72 -34.21
C ILE A 22 5.75 3.86 -33.19
N GLY A 23 5.12 2.82 -32.66
CA GLY A 23 5.76 1.87 -31.75
C GLY A 23 6.92 1.11 -32.41
N TYR A 24 6.74 0.68 -33.65
CA TYR A 24 7.79 -0.01 -34.42
C TYR A 24 8.97 0.93 -34.74
N ILE A 25 8.70 2.16 -35.19
CA ILE A 25 9.75 3.17 -35.43
C ILE A 25 10.49 3.49 -34.13
N GLY A 26 9.78 3.65 -33.01
CA GLY A 26 10.37 3.84 -31.69
C GLY A 26 11.30 2.71 -31.28
N GLN A 27 10.93 1.46 -31.59
CA GLN A 27 11.72 0.27 -31.30
C GLN A 27 12.95 0.18 -32.19
N VAL A 28 12.80 0.37 -33.50
CA VAL A 28 13.90 0.25 -34.49
C VAL A 28 14.91 1.41 -34.37
N SER A 29 14.45 2.60 -33.96
CA SER A 29 15.33 3.75 -33.74
C SER A 29 16.07 3.73 -32.40
N GLY A 30 15.95 2.64 -31.62
CA GLY A 30 16.60 2.53 -30.31
C GLY A 30 15.99 3.45 -29.25
N GLY A 31 14.82 4.04 -29.50
CA GLY A 31 14.18 4.99 -28.61
C GLY A 31 13.83 4.39 -27.24
N LEU A 32 13.39 3.13 -27.23
CA LEU A 32 13.16 2.37 -25.98
C LEU A 32 14.49 2.06 -25.27
N ASP A 33 15.49 1.60 -25.99
CA ASP A 33 16.81 1.27 -25.45
C ASP A 33 17.53 2.51 -24.93
N GLY A 34 17.41 3.64 -25.64
CA GLY A 34 17.95 4.94 -25.19
C GLY A 34 17.28 5.42 -23.89
N ILE A 35 15.96 5.34 -23.80
CA ILE A 35 15.22 5.68 -22.57
C ILE A 35 15.55 4.71 -21.43
N LEU A 36 15.70 3.42 -21.72
CA LEU A 36 16.09 2.40 -20.74
C LEU A 36 17.52 2.61 -20.24
N GLN A 37 18.47 2.94 -21.15
CA GLN A 37 19.87 3.20 -20.78
C GLN A 37 20.02 4.51 -20.00
N GLU A 38 19.34 5.58 -20.40
CA GLU A 38 19.36 6.85 -19.72
C GLU A 38 18.79 6.76 -18.29
N ASN A 39 17.80 5.92 -18.08
CA ASN A 39 17.17 5.72 -16.78
C ASN A 39 17.88 4.65 -15.91
N ARG A 40 18.51 3.61 -16.50
CA ARG A 40 19.25 2.59 -15.74
C ARG A 40 20.41 3.17 -14.92
N GLY A 41 21.09 4.19 -15.41
CA GLY A 41 22.17 4.88 -14.68
C GLY A 41 21.71 5.82 -13.57
N GLN A 42 20.40 6.05 -13.42
CA GLN A 42 19.84 7.00 -12.45
C GLN A 42 19.19 6.33 -11.24
N VAL A 43 18.86 5.04 -11.31
CA VAL A 43 18.24 4.30 -10.22
C VAL A 43 19.31 3.59 -9.41
N ARG A 44 19.33 3.82 -8.09
CA ARG A 44 20.26 3.21 -7.15
C ARG A 44 19.47 2.51 -6.05
N HIS A 45 19.82 1.25 -5.79
CA HIS A 45 19.36 0.53 -4.61
C HIS A 45 20.10 1.04 -3.37
N VAL A 46 19.36 1.35 -2.33
CA VAL A 46 19.86 1.74 -1.02
C VAL A 46 19.41 0.69 -0.02
N GLU A 47 20.36 0.14 0.69
CA GLU A 47 20.11 -0.76 1.83
C GLU A 47 20.99 -0.30 2.99
N LYS A 48 20.37 -0.07 4.15
CA LYS A 48 21.05 0.45 5.34
C LYS A 48 20.51 -0.22 6.59
N LYS A 49 21.42 -0.59 7.49
CA LYS A 49 21.08 -0.94 8.87
C LYS A 49 20.61 0.31 9.61
N LEU A 50 19.68 0.10 10.52
CA LEU A 50 19.10 1.15 11.36
C LEU A 50 19.45 0.89 12.82
N ASP A 51 19.66 1.97 13.58
CA ASP A 51 19.74 1.91 15.02
C ASP A 51 18.42 1.38 15.62
N GLN A 52 18.44 0.98 16.88
CA GLN A 52 17.25 0.47 17.55
C GLN A 52 16.18 1.54 17.71
N PHE A 53 14.94 1.18 17.38
CA PHE A 53 13.75 2.01 17.57
C PHE A 53 12.55 1.16 17.92
N ASP A 54 11.55 1.75 18.51
CA ASP A 54 10.25 1.14 18.82
C ASP A 54 9.07 2.03 18.38
N GLN A 55 9.37 3.17 17.73
CA GLN A 55 8.40 4.06 17.15
C GLN A 55 8.72 4.33 15.68
N ILE A 56 7.67 4.44 14.86
CA ILE A 56 7.78 4.75 13.44
C ILE A 56 6.86 5.93 13.11
N ASP A 57 7.37 6.94 12.43
CA ASP A 57 6.63 8.09 11.91
C ASP A 57 6.90 8.24 10.41
N LEU A 58 5.86 8.02 9.60
CA LEU A 58 5.94 7.93 8.14
C LEU A 58 5.15 9.06 7.50
N GLU A 59 5.78 9.79 6.60
CA GLU A 59 5.14 10.78 5.76
C GLU A 59 5.49 10.48 4.29
N GLY A 60 4.50 10.09 3.49
CA GLY A 60 4.75 9.57 2.15
C GLY A 60 3.76 10.02 1.09
N ASN A 61 4.28 10.16 -0.15
CA ASN A 61 3.48 10.57 -1.30
C ASN A 61 3.68 9.69 -2.54
N TYR A 62 4.79 8.91 -2.62
CA TYR A 62 5.19 8.32 -3.90
C TYR A 62 5.60 6.85 -3.85
N TYR A 63 6.01 6.38 -2.69
CA TYR A 63 6.35 4.97 -2.48
C TYR A 63 5.31 4.31 -1.61
N ASP A 64 5.00 3.07 -1.91
CA ASP A 64 4.40 2.18 -0.92
C ASP A 64 5.38 1.99 0.22
N ILE A 65 4.88 1.87 1.43
CA ILE A 65 5.72 1.58 2.60
C ILE A 65 5.36 0.20 3.13
N SER A 66 6.35 -0.66 3.22
CA SER A 66 6.21 -1.99 3.81
C SER A 66 7.04 -2.08 5.09
N VAL A 67 6.39 -2.32 6.20
CA VAL A 67 7.05 -2.63 7.48
C VAL A 67 6.82 -4.11 7.76
N LYS A 68 7.90 -4.88 7.84
CA LYS A 68 7.82 -6.34 7.99
C LYS A 68 8.87 -6.87 8.95
N THR A 69 8.64 -8.09 9.45
CA THR A 69 9.66 -8.79 10.23
C THR A 69 10.64 -9.55 9.34
N THR A 70 11.88 -9.69 9.82
CA THR A 70 12.96 -10.46 9.19
C THR A 70 13.61 -11.39 10.21
N THR A 71 14.35 -12.37 9.72
CA THR A 71 15.21 -13.24 10.55
C THR A 71 16.52 -12.57 10.96
N ASP A 72 16.84 -11.43 10.36
CA ASP A 72 18.03 -10.66 10.70
C ASP A 72 17.94 -10.09 12.11
N LYS A 73 19.08 -9.91 12.75
CA LYS A 73 19.18 -9.42 14.13
C LYS A 73 19.06 -7.90 14.25
N GLU A 74 19.23 -7.20 13.14
CA GLU A 74 19.23 -5.74 13.09
C GLU A 74 18.12 -5.23 12.18
N ALA A 75 17.54 -4.10 12.52
CA ALA A 75 16.58 -3.43 11.66
C ALA A 75 17.29 -2.84 10.43
N SER A 76 16.59 -2.81 9.32
CA SER A 76 17.11 -2.23 8.08
C SER A 76 16.05 -1.48 7.30
N ILE A 77 16.50 -0.59 6.41
CA ILE A 77 15.69 0.06 5.39
C ILE A 77 16.26 -0.24 4.01
N SER A 78 15.39 -0.59 3.08
CA SER A 78 15.76 -0.87 1.68
C SER A 78 14.78 -0.19 0.73
N TYR A 79 15.30 0.48 -0.30
CA TYR A 79 14.48 1.13 -1.33
C TYR A 79 15.32 1.46 -2.57
N TYR A 80 14.63 1.69 -3.67
CA TYR A 80 15.26 2.24 -4.88
C TYR A 80 15.04 3.74 -4.94
N THR A 81 16.06 4.49 -5.31
CA THR A 81 16.00 5.95 -5.40
C THR A 81 16.65 6.46 -6.68
N SER A 82 16.28 7.66 -7.09
CA SER A 82 16.87 8.38 -8.22
C SER A 82 17.29 9.79 -7.80
N LYS A 83 18.00 10.51 -8.68
CA LYS A 83 18.37 11.92 -8.42
C LYS A 83 17.16 12.84 -8.14
N LYS A 84 15.98 12.44 -8.59
CA LYS A 84 14.74 13.24 -8.50
C LYS A 84 13.84 12.83 -7.33
N ALA A 85 13.96 11.63 -6.80
CA ALA A 85 13.16 11.12 -5.68
C ALA A 85 14.06 10.98 -4.44
N LYS A 86 13.75 11.71 -3.39
CA LYS A 86 14.54 11.73 -2.17
C LYS A 86 13.74 11.09 -1.03
N VAL A 87 14.35 10.13 -0.37
CA VAL A 87 13.86 9.53 0.86
C VAL A 87 14.76 10.00 1.99
N ASP A 88 14.21 10.83 2.86
CA ASP A 88 14.89 11.32 4.06
C ASP A 88 14.42 10.47 5.25
N TYR A 89 15.34 9.87 5.97
CA TYR A 89 15.03 9.13 7.19
C TYR A 89 16.08 9.35 8.27
N LYS A 90 15.64 9.25 9.51
CA LYS A 90 16.50 9.39 10.68
C LYS A 90 15.96 8.55 11.83
N VAL A 91 16.83 7.90 12.55
CA VAL A 91 16.53 7.31 13.86
C VAL A 91 17.06 8.25 14.94
N ALA A 92 16.19 8.72 15.80
CA ALA A 92 16.51 9.53 16.95
C ALA A 92 15.48 9.27 18.06
N ASP A 93 15.90 9.27 19.31
CA ASP A 93 15.03 9.08 20.49
C ASP A 93 14.14 7.82 20.36
N LYS A 94 14.72 6.71 19.89
CA LYS A 94 14.03 5.43 19.60
C LYS A 94 12.90 5.55 18.57
N LYS A 95 12.90 6.58 17.74
CA LYS A 95 11.90 6.80 16.70
C LYS A 95 12.57 6.84 15.32
N LEU A 96 12.08 6.01 14.40
CA LEU A 96 12.37 6.12 12.97
C LEU A 96 11.39 7.13 12.36
N SER A 97 11.90 8.25 11.90
CA SER A 97 11.14 9.22 11.13
C SER A 97 11.54 9.11 9.66
N LEU A 98 10.56 8.94 8.77
CA LEU A 98 10.75 8.82 7.33
C LEU A 98 9.87 9.82 6.61
N LYS A 99 10.47 10.60 5.73
CA LYS A 99 9.77 11.58 4.88
C LYS A 99 10.20 11.43 3.43
N GLN A 100 9.20 11.35 2.57
CA GLN A 100 9.42 11.35 1.13
C GLN A 100 9.23 12.78 0.60
N SER A 101 10.24 13.30 -0.05
CA SER A 101 10.15 14.60 -0.71
C SER A 101 10.55 14.50 -2.17
N THR A 102 9.78 15.14 -3.05
CA THR A 102 10.11 15.28 -4.46
C THR A 102 10.15 16.75 -4.81
N LYS A 103 11.27 17.20 -5.35
CA LYS A 103 11.36 18.52 -5.97
C LYS A 103 10.91 18.39 -7.44
N GLY A 104 9.72 18.87 -7.75
CA GLY A 104 9.34 19.20 -9.13
C GLY A 104 9.00 18.03 -10.06
N ILE A 105 8.54 16.88 -9.54
CA ILE A 105 8.11 15.77 -10.40
C ILE A 105 6.60 15.67 -10.36
N GLY A 106 5.95 15.99 -11.48
CA GLY A 106 4.56 15.64 -11.71
C GLY A 106 4.40 14.10 -11.73
N VAL A 107 3.23 13.62 -11.32
CA VAL A 107 2.80 12.21 -11.23
C VAL A 107 3.16 11.38 -12.50
N VAL A 108 3.34 12.03 -13.63
CA VAL A 108 3.57 11.41 -14.95
C VAL A 108 4.90 10.65 -15.05
N HIS A 109 5.95 11.03 -14.31
CA HIS A 109 7.27 10.38 -14.43
C HIS A 109 7.41 9.07 -13.65
N PHE A 110 6.60 8.84 -12.61
CA PHE A 110 6.64 7.58 -11.86
C PHE A 110 5.98 6.43 -12.61
N PHE A 111 4.89 6.71 -13.34
CA PHE A 111 4.24 5.68 -14.16
C PHE A 111 5.15 5.14 -15.27
N ASN A 112 5.96 5.99 -15.87
CA ASN A 112 6.86 5.57 -16.94
C ASN A 112 8.04 4.72 -16.43
N LEU A 113 8.56 5.01 -15.22
CA LEU A 113 9.68 4.25 -14.68
C LEU A 113 9.26 2.85 -14.22
N SER A 114 8.08 2.70 -13.61
CA SER A 114 7.55 1.40 -13.21
C SER A 114 7.14 0.53 -14.40
N LEU A 115 6.57 1.14 -15.45
CA LEU A 115 6.19 0.43 -16.67
C LEU A 115 7.44 -0.06 -17.43
N LEU A 116 8.48 0.78 -17.53
CA LEU A 116 9.74 0.42 -18.17
C LEU A 116 10.53 -0.61 -17.36
N ALA A 117 10.45 -0.59 -16.04
CA ALA A 117 11.06 -1.58 -15.18
C ALA A 117 10.31 -2.92 -15.23
N GLN A 118 8.98 -2.92 -15.38
CA GLN A 118 8.17 -4.14 -15.61
C GLN A 118 8.51 -4.82 -16.94
N LEU A 119 8.87 -4.06 -17.95
CA LEU A 119 9.29 -4.60 -19.25
C LEU A 119 10.74 -5.11 -19.25
N ALA A 120 11.57 -4.66 -18.32
CA ALA A 120 13.00 -4.95 -18.28
C ALA A 120 13.41 -6.07 -17.30
N ASP A 121 12.61 -6.35 -16.25
CA ASP A 121 12.96 -7.38 -15.26
C ASP A 121 11.73 -7.80 -14.46
N HIS A 122 11.55 -9.11 -14.20
CA HIS A 122 10.41 -9.71 -13.50
C HIS A 122 10.34 -9.43 -11.97
N LYS A 123 11.11 -8.49 -11.45
CA LYS A 123 11.13 -8.06 -10.04
C LYS A 123 10.53 -6.68 -9.80
N SER A 124 9.47 -6.33 -10.50
CA SER A 124 8.92 -4.98 -10.56
C SER A 124 8.21 -4.48 -9.29
N GLU A 125 7.81 -5.35 -8.36
CA GLU A 125 7.05 -4.94 -7.15
C GLU A 125 7.88 -4.11 -6.16
N ASP A 126 9.22 -4.27 -6.16
CA ASP A 126 10.08 -3.63 -5.17
C ASP A 126 10.52 -2.20 -5.52
N LEU A 127 10.43 -1.82 -6.78
CA LEU A 127 10.99 -0.54 -7.26
C LEU A 127 10.30 0.70 -6.68
N ASN A 128 9.02 0.58 -6.33
CA ASN A 128 8.23 1.67 -5.78
C ASN A 128 7.88 1.46 -4.30
N THR A 129 8.61 0.60 -3.61
CA THR A 129 8.35 0.26 -2.22
C THR A 129 9.57 0.61 -1.35
N ILE A 130 9.33 1.28 -0.24
CA ILE A 130 10.30 1.41 0.85
C ILE A 130 10.01 0.26 1.81
N VAL A 131 10.98 -0.61 2.02
CA VAL A 131 10.89 -1.74 2.94
C VAL A 131 11.65 -1.42 4.22
N ILE A 132 10.95 -1.45 5.35
CA ILE A 132 11.52 -1.37 6.70
C ILE A 132 11.42 -2.77 7.29
N SER A 133 12.55 -3.40 7.54
CA SER A 133 12.65 -4.74 8.10
C SER A 133 13.03 -4.67 9.57
N LEU A 134 12.30 -5.40 10.42
CA LEU A 134 12.49 -5.43 11.87
C LEU A 134 12.88 -6.85 12.32
N PRO A 135 13.74 -7.02 13.30
CA PRO A 135 14.00 -8.32 13.90
C PRO A 135 12.71 -8.99 14.36
N LYS A 136 12.57 -10.29 14.10
CA LYS A 136 11.41 -11.05 14.58
C LYS A 136 11.31 -10.97 16.10
N GLY A 137 10.10 -10.70 16.59
CA GLY A 137 9.82 -10.54 18.03
C GLY A 137 10.00 -9.11 18.57
N GLN A 138 10.48 -8.19 17.76
CA GLN A 138 10.50 -6.77 18.13
C GLN A 138 9.07 -6.23 18.12
N SER A 139 8.64 -5.65 19.25
CA SER A 139 7.36 -4.94 19.35
C SER A 139 7.56 -3.46 19.14
N LEU A 140 6.59 -2.82 18.45
CA LEU A 140 6.55 -1.38 18.27
C LEU A 140 5.60 -0.74 19.27
N SER A 141 6.04 0.33 19.93
CA SER A 141 5.19 1.14 20.79
C SER A 141 4.19 1.98 19.97
N SER A 142 4.60 2.44 18.78
CA SER A 142 3.69 3.12 17.88
C SER A 142 4.13 3.08 16.43
N ILE A 143 3.13 3.07 15.53
CA ILE A 143 3.29 3.42 14.11
C ILE A 143 2.35 4.58 13.83
N LYS A 144 2.89 5.68 13.33
CA LYS A 144 2.14 6.79 12.78
C LYS A 144 2.46 6.91 11.29
N SER A 145 1.44 6.97 10.44
CA SER A 145 1.63 7.16 9.00
C SER A 145 0.64 8.14 8.42
N ARG A 146 1.11 8.97 7.50
CA ARG A 146 0.32 9.87 6.67
C ARG A 146 0.75 9.70 5.23
N LEU A 147 -0.10 9.02 4.44
CA LEU A 147 0.18 8.69 3.05
C LEU A 147 -0.87 9.35 2.14
N ASN A 148 -0.42 10.23 1.25
CA ASN A 148 -1.35 10.89 0.32
C ASN A 148 -1.72 10.00 -0.88
N ILE A 149 -0.74 9.32 -1.46
CA ILE A 149 -0.95 8.41 -2.58
C ILE A 149 -0.06 7.20 -2.32
N ARG A 150 -0.59 6.01 -2.35
CA ARG A 150 0.08 4.73 -2.10
C ARG A 150 -0.32 4.06 -0.78
N GLY A 151 0.19 2.85 -0.58
CA GLY A 151 -0.26 1.97 0.49
C GLY A 151 0.73 1.82 1.64
N LEU A 152 0.18 1.39 2.77
CA LEU A 152 0.92 0.92 3.93
C LEU A 152 0.72 -0.59 4.08
N LYS A 153 1.81 -1.34 4.13
CA LYS A 153 1.80 -2.79 4.37
C LYS A 153 2.50 -3.08 5.70
N LEU A 154 1.81 -3.77 6.60
CA LEU A 154 2.30 -4.20 7.90
C LEU A 154 2.26 -5.72 7.96
N ASP A 155 3.40 -6.39 8.12
CA ASP A 155 3.45 -7.85 8.11
C ASP A 155 4.31 -8.43 9.24
N GLY A 156 3.70 -9.33 10.03
CA GLY A 156 4.36 -10.05 11.12
C GLY A 156 4.63 -9.18 12.36
N LEU A 157 3.92 -8.10 12.57
CA LEU A 157 4.22 -7.09 13.57
C LEU A 157 3.36 -7.22 14.84
N THR A 158 3.93 -6.79 15.96
CA THR A 158 3.17 -6.45 17.17
C THR A 158 3.28 -4.95 17.40
N VAL A 159 2.15 -4.24 17.37
CA VAL A 159 2.06 -2.79 17.47
C VAL A 159 1.10 -2.42 18.60
N LYS A 160 1.55 -1.61 19.56
CA LYS A 160 0.69 -1.17 20.65
C LYS A 160 -0.28 -0.07 20.21
N GLN A 161 0.19 0.89 19.42
CA GLN A 161 -0.63 1.98 18.92
C GLN A 161 -0.40 2.19 17.43
N LEU A 162 -1.46 2.05 16.62
CA LEU A 162 -1.47 2.37 15.20
C LEU A 162 -2.25 3.67 14.97
N ASP A 163 -1.68 4.59 14.21
CA ASP A 163 -2.34 5.80 13.70
C ASP A 163 -2.00 5.90 12.21
N ALA A 164 -2.89 5.38 11.35
CA ALA A 164 -2.68 5.29 9.91
C ALA A 164 -3.70 6.13 9.16
N ASP A 165 -3.22 7.05 8.36
CA ASP A 165 -4.00 7.90 7.47
C ASP A 165 -3.52 7.66 6.03
N VAL A 166 -4.42 7.13 5.18
CA VAL A 166 -4.19 6.80 3.77
C VAL A 166 -5.23 7.54 2.93
N ASN A 167 -4.80 8.58 2.23
CA ASN A 167 -5.74 9.37 1.43
C ASN A 167 -6.18 8.63 0.16
N ILE A 168 -5.25 8.17 -0.69
CA ILE A 168 -5.55 7.35 -1.86
C ILE A 168 -4.60 6.16 -1.90
N GLY A 169 -5.11 4.96 -1.67
CA GLY A 169 -4.27 3.77 -1.66
C GLY A 169 -4.81 2.61 -0.85
N SER A 170 -3.93 1.81 -0.28
CA SER A 170 -4.35 0.64 0.48
C SER A 170 -3.67 0.54 1.84
N LEU A 171 -4.39 -0.03 2.81
CA LEU A 171 -3.83 -0.49 4.06
C LEU A 171 -3.87 -2.02 4.09
N SER A 172 -2.71 -2.66 4.17
CA SER A 172 -2.62 -4.11 4.31
C SER A 172 -2.01 -4.47 5.66
N ILE A 173 -2.70 -5.30 6.46
CA ILE A 173 -2.22 -5.78 7.77
C ILE A 173 -2.26 -7.31 7.73
N LYS A 174 -1.10 -7.95 7.76
CA LYS A 174 -0.97 -9.41 7.68
C LYS A 174 -0.18 -9.98 8.84
N ASN A 175 -0.60 -11.15 9.35
CA ASN A 175 0.13 -11.89 10.39
C ASN A 175 0.48 -11.03 11.60
N SER A 176 -0.35 -10.04 11.95
CA SER A 176 0.01 -8.96 12.87
C SER A 176 -0.96 -8.85 14.04
N ARG A 177 -0.47 -8.24 15.11
CA ARG A 177 -1.24 -7.90 16.29
C ARG A 177 -1.22 -6.40 16.53
N ILE A 178 -2.40 -5.76 16.46
CA ILE A 178 -2.60 -4.35 16.77
C ILE A 178 -3.41 -4.24 18.07
N GLU A 179 -2.86 -3.60 19.09
CA GLU A 179 -3.47 -3.54 20.42
C GLU A 179 -4.44 -2.38 20.58
N ALA A 180 -4.18 -1.27 19.90
CA ALA A 180 -5.09 -0.13 19.84
C ALA A 180 -4.79 0.75 18.63
N GLY A 181 -5.73 1.63 18.26
CA GLY A 181 -5.42 2.67 17.28
C GLY A 181 -6.56 3.13 16.41
N ARG A 182 -6.16 3.83 15.36
CA ARG A 182 -7.05 4.34 14.33
C ARG A 182 -6.43 4.13 12.94
N ALA A 183 -7.27 3.78 11.99
CA ALA A 183 -6.90 3.70 10.59
C ALA A 183 -7.99 4.37 9.75
N ASP A 184 -7.61 5.41 9.02
CA ASP A 184 -8.49 6.17 8.13
C ASP A 184 -8.03 5.98 6.69
N ILE A 185 -8.94 5.54 5.81
CA ILE A 185 -8.72 5.40 4.37
C ILE A 185 -9.79 6.22 3.65
N ASN A 186 -9.39 7.29 2.94
CA ASN A 186 -10.38 8.08 2.22
C ASN A 186 -10.83 7.37 0.94
N THR A 187 -9.90 6.87 0.13
CA THR A 187 -10.23 6.15 -1.10
C THR A 187 -9.28 4.97 -1.30
N GLY A 188 -9.83 3.76 -1.27
CA GLY A 188 -9.05 2.57 -1.53
C GLY A 188 -9.50 1.34 -0.76
N ALA A 189 -8.57 0.43 -0.50
CA ALA A 189 -8.87 -0.84 0.13
C ALA A 189 -8.14 -1.03 1.46
N ALA A 190 -8.81 -1.66 2.42
CA ALA A 190 -8.18 -2.24 3.60
C ALA A 190 -8.22 -3.76 3.48
N GLU A 191 -7.06 -4.40 3.52
CA GLU A 191 -6.91 -5.85 3.48
C GLU A 191 -6.27 -6.33 4.77
N ILE A 192 -7.00 -7.07 5.58
CA ILE A 192 -6.49 -7.60 6.84
C ILE A 192 -6.58 -9.12 6.82
N SER A 193 -5.47 -9.80 7.05
CA SER A 193 -5.47 -11.27 7.08
C SER A 193 -4.60 -11.83 8.23
N ASN A 194 -5.05 -12.98 8.78
CA ASN A 194 -4.34 -13.72 9.82
C ASN A 194 -3.92 -12.83 11.00
N SER A 195 -4.78 -11.91 11.44
CA SER A 195 -4.39 -10.83 12.35
C SER A 195 -5.33 -10.68 13.54
N GLN A 196 -4.83 -10.02 14.58
CA GLN A 196 -5.60 -9.69 15.77
C GLN A 196 -5.66 -8.17 15.92
N LEU A 197 -6.87 -7.62 15.91
CA LEU A 197 -7.12 -6.19 16.06
C LEU A 197 -7.90 -5.97 17.35
N SER A 198 -7.35 -5.14 18.23
CA SER A 198 -8.00 -4.79 19.50
C SER A 198 -8.12 -3.27 19.61
N ASN A 199 -9.24 -2.80 20.14
CA ASN A 199 -9.50 -1.38 20.36
C ASN A 199 -9.14 -0.51 19.15
N LEU A 200 -9.38 -1.03 17.94
CA LEU A 200 -9.08 -0.34 16.69
C LEU A 200 -10.36 0.31 16.14
N THR A 201 -10.26 1.58 15.78
CA THR A 201 -11.25 2.25 14.94
C THR A 201 -10.72 2.32 13.51
N MET A 202 -11.41 1.69 12.57
CA MET A 202 -11.10 1.74 11.14
C MET A 202 -12.24 2.42 10.40
N ILE A 203 -11.93 3.41 9.58
CA ILE A 203 -12.88 4.13 8.73
C ILE A 203 -12.37 4.06 7.30
N ASN A 204 -13.23 3.63 6.39
CA ASN A 204 -12.99 3.70 4.95
C ASN A 204 -14.13 4.50 4.30
N ASP A 205 -13.81 5.64 3.71
CA ASP A 205 -14.86 6.46 3.10
C ASP A 205 -15.34 5.90 1.77
N THR A 206 -14.45 5.45 0.91
CA THR A 206 -14.84 4.86 -0.39
C THR A 206 -13.91 3.71 -0.78
N GLY A 207 -14.48 2.52 -0.94
CA GLY A 207 -13.72 1.37 -1.43
C GLY A 207 -14.14 0.04 -0.83
N SER A 208 -13.19 -0.81 -0.46
CA SER A 208 -13.46 -2.11 0.14
C SER A 208 -12.72 -2.31 1.46
N ILE A 209 -13.32 -3.15 2.31
CA ILE A 209 -12.66 -3.71 3.50
C ILE A 209 -12.77 -5.23 3.41
N ASP A 210 -11.64 -5.91 3.33
CA ASP A 210 -11.54 -7.35 3.25
C ASP A 210 -10.84 -7.89 4.51
N LEU A 211 -11.54 -8.77 5.24
CA LEU A 211 -11.07 -9.37 6.50
C LEU A 211 -11.05 -10.90 6.35
N ASP A 212 -9.89 -11.52 6.44
CA ASP A 212 -9.71 -12.96 6.34
C ASP A 212 -8.99 -13.52 7.57
N ASN A 213 -9.62 -14.46 8.27
CA ASN A 213 -9.09 -15.06 9.50
C ASN A 213 -8.64 -13.99 10.51
N VAL A 214 -9.56 -13.10 10.90
CA VAL A 214 -9.28 -11.96 11.78
C VAL A 214 -10.00 -12.11 13.12
N ILE A 215 -9.26 -11.82 14.20
CA ILE A 215 -9.83 -11.69 15.55
C ILE A 215 -10.03 -10.21 15.87
N LEU A 216 -11.29 -9.81 16.04
CA LEU A 216 -11.67 -8.46 16.45
C LEU A 216 -12.05 -8.42 17.93
N THR A 217 -11.46 -7.50 18.68
CA THR A 217 -11.73 -7.31 20.10
C THR A 217 -12.01 -5.83 20.39
N SER A 218 -13.21 -5.50 20.78
CA SER A 218 -13.60 -4.10 21.10
C SER A 218 -13.28 -3.12 19.98
N SER A 219 -13.47 -3.52 18.73
CA SER A 219 -13.08 -2.74 17.56
C SER A 219 -14.33 -2.20 16.83
N ASN A 220 -14.12 -1.07 16.14
CA ASN A 220 -15.14 -0.39 15.37
C ASN A 220 -14.67 -0.26 13.91
N ILE A 221 -15.42 -0.84 12.97
CA ILE A 221 -15.12 -0.81 11.54
C ILE A 221 -16.28 -0.15 10.82
N SER A 222 -16.02 0.92 10.10
CA SER A 222 -17.03 1.70 9.39
C SER A 222 -16.62 1.92 7.93
N LEU A 223 -17.57 1.70 7.03
CA LEU A 223 -17.43 1.95 5.59
C LEU A 223 -18.54 2.92 5.17
N SER A 224 -18.18 4.05 4.57
CA SER A 224 -19.19 4.99 4.08
C SER A 224 -19.79 4.53 2.75
N THR A 225 -18.96 4.17 1.77
CA THR A 225 -19.45 3.69 0.46
C THR A 225 -18.59 2.54 -0.07
N GLY A 226 -19.21 1.38 -0.34
CA GLY A 226 -18.54 0.25 -0.97
C GLY A 226 -18.93 -1.11 -0.41
N SER A 227 -17.98 -2.03 -0.28
CA SER A 227 -18.21 -3.39 0.17
C SER A 227 -17.30 -3.78 1.33
N LEU A 228 -17.88 -4.41 2.34
CA LEU A 228 -17.15 -5.02 3.43
C LEU A 228 -17.37 -6.53 3.36
N TYR A 229 -16.29 -7.27 3.19
CA TYR A 229 -16.29 -8.72 3.17
C TYR A 229 -15.46 -9.26 4.33
N GLY A 230 -15.94 -10.34 4.95
CA GLY A 230 -15.24 -10.97 6.05
C GLY A 230 -15.41 -12.48 6.07
N GLU A 231 -14.32 -13.21 6.13
CA GLU A 231 -14.28 -14.66 6.23
C GLU A 231 -13.51 -15.10 7.46
N ASP A 232 -13.97 -16.19 8.09
CA ASP A 232 -13.34 -16.79 9.28
C ASP A 232 -13.12 -15.81 10.45
N LEU A 233 -14.08 -14.92 10.69
CA LEU A 233 -14.00 -13.92 11.73
C LEU A 233 -14.28 -14.47 13.12
N THR A 234 -13.50 -14.02 14.10
CA THR A 234 -13.76 -14.25 15.53
C THR A 234 -13.98 -12.93 16.24
N PHE A 235 -15.15 -12.76 16.84
CA PHE A 235 -15.51 -11.56 17.60
C PHE A 235 -15.35 -11.80 19.10
N LYS A 236 -14.58 -10.94 19.76
CA LYS A 236 -14.42 -10.92 21.23
C LYS A 236 -14.89 -9.59 21.76
N LYS A 237 -15.64 -9.62 22.86
CA LYS A 237 -16.26 -8.43 23.47
C LYS A 237 -17.20 -7.72 22.47
N THR A 238 -17.43 -6.42 22.63
CA THR A 238 -18.32 -5.65 21.77
C THR A 238 -17.54 -5.09 20.59
N ASN A 239 -17.96 -5.46 19.37
CA ASN A 239 -17.44 -4.92 18.13
C ASN A 239 -18.61 -4.25 17.38
N LYS A 240 -18.29 -3.20 16.61
CA LYS A 240 -19.26 -2.56 15.71
C LYS A 240 -18.74 -2.64 14.28
N ILE A 241 -19.58 -3.13 13.37
CA ILE A 241 -19.29 -3.10 11.94
C ILE A 241 -20.48 -2.43 11.25
N SER A 242 -20.23 -1.43 10.43
CA SER A 242 -21.27 -0.67 9.72
C SER A 242 -20.84 -0.28 8.32
N ALA A 243 -21.82 -0.22 7.41
CA ALA A 243 -21.69 0.41 6.10
C ALA A 243 -22.89 1.33 5.89
N ASP A 244 -22.63 2.56 5.43
CA ASP A 244 -23.72 3.52 5.18
C ASP A 244 -24.35 3.25 3.82
N THR A 245 -23.54 3.02 2.79
CA THR A 245 -24.00 2.70 1.44
C THR A 245 -23.17 1.54 0.89
N GLY A 246 -23.85 0.42 0.57
CA GLY A 246 -23.19 -0.76 0.01
C GLY A 246 -23.55 -2.06 0.70
N SER A 247 -22.63 -3.00 0.76
CA SER A 247 -22.89 -4.35 1.28
C SER A 247 -21.92 -4.72 2.40
N ILE A 248 -22.44 -5.49 3.34
CA ILE A 248 -21.67 -6.20 4.36
C ILE A 248 -21.96 -7.70 4.21
N ASP A 249 -20.94 -8.49 3.98
CA ASP A 249 -21.00 -9.95 3.91
C ASP A 249 -19.98 -10.55 4.88
N LEU A 250 -20.43 -11.23 5.93
CA LEU A 250 -19.58 -11.74 7.01
C LEU A 250 -19.83 -13.22 7.27
N SER A 251 -18.79 -13.99 7.27
CA SER A 251 -18.73 -15.38 7.74
C SER A 251 -17.97 -15.44 9.08
N LEU A 252 -18.63 -15.98 10.10
CA LEU A 252 -18.08 -16.06 11.46
C LEU A 252 -17.60 -17.47 11.75
N LYS A 253 -16.38 -17.60 12.24
CA LYS A 253 -15.81 -18.87 12.67
C LYS A 253 -16.25 -19.23 14.07
N ASP A 254 -16.29 -18.24 14.96
CA ASP A 254 -16.71 -18.40 16.35
C ASP A 254 -17.34 -17.10 16.85
N TYR A 255 -18.53 -17.20 17.50
CA TYR A 255 -19.27 -16.04 17.97
C TYR A 255 -19.99 -16.28 19.28
N HIS A 256 -19.94 -15.28 20.16
CA HIS A 256 -20.84 -15.10 21.27
C HIS A 256 -21.77 -13.94 20.93
N LEU A 257 -23.00 -14.27 20.47
CA LEU A 257 -24.01 -13.26 20.15
C LEU A 257 -24.81 -12.93 21.40
N THR A 258 -24.77 -11.65 21.79
CA THR A 258 -25.79 -11.07 22.67
C THR A 258 -26.63 -10.15 21.79
N VAL A 259 -27.86 -10.58 21.45
CA VAL A 259 -28.81 -9.72 20.74
C VAL A 259 -29.59 -8.94 21.77
N SER A 260 -29.42 -7.61 21.79
CA SER A 260 -30.35 -6.71 22.49
C SER A 260 -31.33 -6.13 21.49
N SER A 261 -32.61 -6.43 21.66
CA SER A 261 -33.73 -5.78 20.95
C SER A 261 -34.01 -4.40 21.52
#